data_698f3f4ff0525719ebf6cf6487c76bd5
#
_entry.id   698f3f4ff0525719ebf6cf6487c76bd5
#
_cell.length_a   1.000
_cell.length_b   1.000
_cell.length_c   1.000
_cell.angle_alpha   90.00
_cell.angle_beta   90.00
_cell.angle_gamma   90.00
#
_symmetry.space_group_name_H-M   'P 1'
#
loop_
_entity.id
_entity.type
_entity.pdbx_description
1 polymer ?
#
loop_
_entity_poly.entity_id
_entity_poly.type
_entity_poly.pdbx_seq_one_letter_code
_entity_poly.pdbx_strand_id
1 'polypeptide(L)'
;MQLRITHQTRYRYTPPVQHAQHMAWLQPITTPWQQLQEFSLEVDPAPASQHVSTDVFGNQRCHFSLEQPHSELLVTARSLVQTTPPPIRYSHASCAQVRDQFAYRAGQQFSQAAEFLYPSPYVARDDAFARYAASSLAPDRCLFEACIELTARMHADFRYAPDSTSLHTPALTALEQRCGVCQDFAHIMLSCLRGFGLPARYVSGYLLTSPPPGQPRLIGADASHAWVSVFLPDAHGEQVLDVAGVQQHGLWCDFD
;
A
#
# COMPACT_ATOMS: atom_id res chain seq x y z
N MET A 1 -17.91 -8.12 7.23
CA MET A 1 -18.56 -6.79 7.38
C MET A 1 -18.78 -6.20 6.01
N GLN A 2 -19.84 -5.43 5.77
CA GLN A 2 -20.05 -4.73 4.50
C GLN A 2 -19.74 -3.25 4.68
N LEU A 3 -18.94 -2.69 3.76
CA LEU A 3 -18.47 -1.31 3.79
C LEU A 3 -18.85 -0.61 2.50
N ARG A 4 -19.45 0.58 2.62
CA ARG A 4 -19.67 1.49 1.50
C ARG A 4 -18.68 2.63 1.59
N ILE A 5 -17.91 2.81 0.52
CA ILE A 5 -16.82 3.80 0.43
C ILE A 5 -17.21 4.81 -0.65
N THR A 6 -17.06 6.08 -0.36
CA THR A 6 -17.12 7.16 -1.35
C THR A 6 -15.85 7.98 -1.23
N HIS A 7 -15.04 7.99 -2.28
CA HIS A 7 -13.81 8.77 -2.37
C HIS A 7 -14.00 9.87 -3.41
N GLN A 8 -13.83 11.12 -2.99
CA GLN A 8 -13.92 12.27 -3.88
C GLN A 8 -12.61 13.03 -3.89
N THR A 9 -12.10 13.30 -5.08
CA THR A 9 -10.94 14.17 -5.30
C THR A 9 -11.36 15.32 -6.17
N ARG A 10 -11.14 16.54 -5.68
CA ARG A 10 -11.46 17.78 -6.39
C ARG A 10 -10.18 18.55 -6.69
N TYR A 11 -9.96 18.84 -7.95
CA TYR A 11 -8.87 19.70 -8.42
C TYR A 11 -9.44 21.01 -8.92
N ARG A 12 -8.77 22.11 -8.61
CA ARG A 12 -9.06 23.44 -9.12
C ARG A 12 -7.85 23.99 -9.83
N TYR A 13 -8.04 24.51 -11.01
CA TYR A 13 -6.99 24.98 -11.89
C TYR A 13 -7.11 26.47 -12.18
N THR A 14 -5.99 27.19 -12.11
CA THR A 14 -5.86 28.58 -12.49
C THR A 14 -4.54 28.76 -13.23
N PRO A 15 -4.55 29.04 -14.53
CA PRO A 15 -5.69 29.17 -15.46
C PRO A 15 -6.40 27.84 -15.77
N PRO A 16 -7.53 27.85 -16.50
CA PRO A 16 -8.20 26.62 -16.94
C PRO A 16 -7.28 25.73 -17.77
N VAL A 17 -7.38 24.42 -17.55
CA VAL A 17 -6.66 23.40 -18.32
C VAL A 17 -7.42 23.13 -19.60
N GLN A 18 -6.72 23.08 -20.74
CA GLN A 18 -7.32 22.85 -22.07
C GLN A 18 -7.50 21.34 -22.34
N HIS A 19 -6.48 20.55 -22.03
CA HIS A 19 -6.45 19.12 -22.20
C HIS A 19 -5.83 18.48 -20.97
N ALA A 20 -6.38 17.37 -20.51
CA ALA A 20 -5.84 16.61 -19.38
C ALA A 20 -5.93 15.11 -19.62
N GLN A 21 -4.91 14.41 -19.18
CA GLN A 21 -4.91 12.95 -19.11
C GLN A 21 -4.65 12.50 -17.68
N HIS A 22 -5.45 11.57 -17.21
CA HIS A 22 -5.39 11.09 -15.85
C HIS A 22 -5.36 9.57 -15.79
N MET A 23 -4.73 9.06 -14.74
CA MET A 23 -4.76 7.66 -14.39
C MET A 23 -5.18 7.53 -12.93
N ALA A 24 -6.22 6.74 -12.66
CA ALA A 24 -6.77 6.52 -11.33
C ALA A 24 -6.65 5.05 -10.92
N TRP A 25 -6.17 4.79 -9.70
CA TRP A 25 -6.13 3.49 -9.03
C TRP A 25 -7.06 3.55 -7.83
N LEU A 26 -8.36 3.57 -8.04
CA LEU A 26 -9.38 3.80 -7.01
C LEU A 26 -10.29 2.58 -6.79
N GLN A 27 -10.19 1.56 -7.65
CA GLN A 27 -10.97 0.36 -7.49
C GLN A 27 -10.31 -0.57 -6.45
N PRO A 28 -11.04 -0.95 -5.37
CA PRO A 28 -10.56 -1.94 -4.43
C PRO A 28 -10.28 -3.29 -5.10
N ILE A 29 -9.20 -3.94 -4.71
CA ILE A 29 -8.88 -5.29 -5.19
C ILE A 29 -9.75 -6.34 -4.50
N THR A 30 -10.01 -7.46 -5.17
CA THR A 30 -10.60 -8.65 -4.54
C THR A 30 -9.47 -9.54 -4.01
N THR A 31 -9.62 -9.98 -2.77
CA THR A 31 -8.70 -10.91 -2.08
C THR A 31 -9.55 -12.01 -1.41
N PRO A 32 -8.96 -13.06 -0.84
CA PRO A 32 -9.73 -14.05 -0.07
C PRO A 32 -10.52 -13.45 1.11
N TRP A 33 -10.11 -12.29 1.61
CA TRP A 33 -10.70 -11.62 2.78
C TRP A 33 -11.50 -10.37 2.43
N GLN A 34 -11.47 -9.97 1.17
CA GLN A 34 -12.14 -8.77 0.66
C GLN A 34 -12.75 -9.05 -0.72
N GLN A 35 -14.06 -8.89 -0.84
CA GLN A 35 -14.76 -9.02 -2.10
C GLN A 35 -15.36 -7.68 -2.52
N LEU A 36 -14.98 -7.20 -3.70
CA LEU A 36 -15.63 -6.06 -4.33
C LEU A 36 -16.96 -6.50 -4.90
N GLN A 37 -18.06 -5.91 -4.42
CA GLN A 37 -19.42 -6.20 -4.88
C GLN A 37 -19.87 -5.20 -5.96
N GLU A 38 -19.56 -3.91 -5.75
CA GLU A 38 -19.92 -2.84 -6.69
C GLU A 38 -18.78 -1.83 -6.76
N PHE A 39 -18.58 -1.28 -7.96
CA PHE A 39 -17.66 -0.17 -8.19
C PHE A 39 -18.19 0.76 -9.27
N SER A 40 -18.10 2.07 -9.05
CA SER A 40 -18.29 3.09 -10.07
C SER A 40 -17.26 4.20 -9.95
N LEU A 41 -16.84 4.74 -11.09
CA LEU A 41 -15.98 5.90 -11.20
C LEU A 41 -16.68 6.96 -12.05
N GLU A 42 -17.03 8.07 -11.43
CA GLU A 42 -17.64 9.24 -12.08
C GLU A 42 -16.61 10.35 -12.17
N VAL A 43 -16.55 10.99 -13.32
CA VAL A 43 -15.62 12.09 -13.60
C VAL A 43 -16.44 13.27 -14.14
N ASP A 44 -16.27 14.44 -13.53
CA ASP A 44 -16.92 15.68 -13.93
C ASP A 44 -15.86 16.78 -14.09
N PRO A 45 -15.76 17.40 -15.30
CA PRO A 45 -16.58 17.22 -16.50
C PRO A 45 -16.41 15.82 -17.11
N ALA A 46 -17.43 15.40 -17.88
CA ALA A 46 -17.45 14.08 -18.50
C ALA A 46 -16.23 13.88 -19.41
N PRO A 47 -15.50 12.75 -19.26
CA PRO A 47 -14.32 12.50 -20.06
C PRO A 47 -14.65 12.20 -21.53
N ALA A 48 -13.77 12.62 -22.44
CA ALA A 48 -13.86 12.30 -23.86
C ALA A 48 -13.56 10.81 -24.12
N SER A 49 -12.68 10.22 -23.32
CA SER A 49 -12.39 8.78 -23.35
C SER A 49 -12.13 8.24 -21.94
N GLN A 50 -12.51 6.98 -21.72
CA GLN A 50 -12.24 6.26 -20.48
C GLN A 50 -11.93 4.81 -20.80
N HIS A 51 -10.82 4.29 -20.25
CA HIS A 51 -10.36 2.94 -20.47
C HIS A 51 -9.85 2.30 -19.17
N VAL A 52 -10.31 1.09 -18.90
CA VAL A 52 -9.87 0.31 -17.72
C VAL A 52 -8.90 -0.77 -18.16
N SER A 53 -7.82 -0.94 -17.40
CA SER A 53 -6.82 -1.99 -17.61
C SER A 53 -6.29 -2.47 -16.26
N THR A 54 -5.68 -3.66 -16.26
CA THR A 54 -5.02 -4.22 -15.07
C THR A 54 -3.51 -3.98 -15.19
N ASP A 55 -2.88 -3.51 -14.12
CA ASP A 55 -1.42 -3.36 -14.08
C ASP A 55 -0.72 -4.69 -13.73
N VAL A 56 0.60 -4.69 -13.75
CA VAL A 56 1.43 -5.89 -13.46
C VAL A 56 1.30 -6.38 -12.01
N PHE A 57 0.75 -5.56 -11.11
CA PHE A 57 0.53 -5.91 -9.71
C PHE A 57 -0.91 -6.37 -9.44
N GLY A 58 -1.75 -6.46 -10.50
CA GLY A 58 -3.15 -6.86 -10.39
C GLY A 58 -4.10 -5.71 -10.04
N ASN A 59 -3.63 -4.46 -9.93
CA ASN A 59 -4.50 -3.33 -9.65
C ASN A 59 -5.27 -2.90 -10.90
N GLN A 60 -6.55 -2.58 -10.72
CA GLN A 60 -7.34 -1.94 -11.77
C GLN A 60 -6.99 -0.47 -11.86
N ARG A 61 -6.61 -0.03 -13.05
CA ARG A 61 -6.33 1.36 -13.37
C ARG A 61 -7.29 1.88 -14.44
N CYS A 62 -7.83 3.06 -14.20
CA CYS A 62 -8.69 3.75 -15.15
C CYS A 62 -7.93 4.93 -15.74
N HIS A 63 -7.65 4.88 -17.03
CA HIS A 63 -7.15 6.03 -17.80
C HIS A 63 -8.35 6.79 -18.37
N PHE A 64 -8.36 8.12 -18.23
CA PHE A 64 -9.35 8.97 -18.84
C PHE A 64 -8.75 10.30 -19.35
N SER A 65 -9.35 10.85 -20.41
CA SER A 65 -8.93 12.12 -21.02
C SER A 65 -10.07 13.15 -21.01
N LEU A 66 -9.69 14.39 -20.80
CA LEU A 66 -10.56 15.57 -20.90
C LEU A 66 -10.03 16.44 -22.05
N GLU A 67 -10.89 16.74 -23.03
CA GLU A 67 -10.54 17.49 -24.23
C GLU A 67 -11.24 18.85 -24.29
N GLN A 68 -11.97 19.20 -23.24
CA GLN A 68 -12.64 20.50 -23.11
C GLN A 68 -11.98 21.35 -22.04
N PRO A 69 -11.93 22.69 -22.24
CA PRO A 69 -11.40 23.61 -21.24
C PRO A 69 -12.18 23.47 -19.92
N HIS A 70 -11.47 23.32 -18.81
CA HIS A 70 -12.09 23.19 -17.48
C HIS A 70 -11.21 23.84 -16.40
N SER A 71 -11.83 24.44 -15.42
CA SER A 71 -11.18 25.01 -14.24
C SER A 71 -11.37 24.17 -12.97
N GLU A 72 -12.22 23.13 -13.05
CA GLU A 72 -12.45 22.19 -11.96
C GLU A 72 -12.55 20.77 -12.53
N LEU A 73 -12.03 19.80 -11.80
CA LEU A 73 -12.18 18.38 -12.05
C LEU A 73 -12.61 17.71 -10.74
N LEU A 74 -13.73 17.00 -10.78
CA LEU A 74 -14.20 16.17 -9.69
C LEU A 74 -14.18 14.70 -10.10
N VAL A 75 -13.43 13.89 -9.36
CA VAL A 75 -13.40 12.44 -9.53
C VAL A 75 -14.06 11.80 -8.31
N THR A 76 -15.10 11.00 -8.53
CA THR A 76 -15.83 10.30 -7.46
C THR A 76 -15.80 8.81 -7.71
N ALA A 77 -15.15 8.07 -6.83
CA ALA A 77 -15.20 6.61 -6.79
C ALA A 77 -16.17 6.16 -5.69
N ARG A 78 -17.08 5.22 -6.02
CA ARG A 78 -17.95 4.55 -5.05
C ARG A 78 -17.73 3.07 -5.11
N SER A 79 -17.58 2.45 -3.93
CA SER A 79 -17.36 1.02 -3.80
C SER A 79 -18.28 0.41 -2.74
N LEU A 80 -18.74 -0.80 -2.98
CA LEU A 80 -19.36 -1.66 -1.99
C LEU A 80 -18.46 -2.88 -1.82
N VAL A 81 -17.94 -3.08 -0.61
CA VAL A 81 -16.95 -4.10 -0.31
C VAL A 81 -17.43 -4.96 0.86
N GLN A 82 -17.34 -6.27 0.69
CA GLN A 82 -17.54 -7.24 1.77
C GLN A 82 -16.18 -7.67 2.31
N THR A 83 -15.94 -7.51 3.62
CA THR A 83 -14.72 -7.98 4.27
C THR A 83 -15.01 -9.07 5.29
N THR A 84 -14.09 -10.01 5.41
CA THR A 84 -14.03 -11.01 6.47
C THR A 84 -12.67 -10.90 7.18
N PRO A 85 -12.60 -11.06 8.50
CA PRO A 85 -11.31 -11.08 9.17
C PRO A 85 -10.42 -12.18 8.59
N PRO A 86 -9.16 -11.89 8.25
CA PRO A 86 -8.23 -12.95 7.89
C PRO A 86 -8.02 -13.88 9.08
N PRO A 87 -7.77 -15.19 8.87
CA PRO A 87 -7.42 -16.08 9.96
C PRO A 87 -6.11 -15.62 10.61
N ILE A 88 -5.97 -15.89 11.90
CA ILE A 88 -4.70 -15.66 12.61
C ILE A 88 -3.64 -16.53 11.93
N ARG A 89 -2.55 -15.91 11.54
CA ARG A 89 -1.46 -16.55 10.81
C ARG A 89 -0.20 -16.52 11.66
N TYR A 90 0.52 -17.60 11.60
CA TYR A 90 1.84 -17.70 12.21
C TYR A 90 2.84 -18.02 11.11
N SER A 91 3.99 -17.39 11.17
CA SER A 91 5.16 -17.70 10.37
C SER A 91 6.30 -17.94 11.34
N HIS A 92 7.15 -18.91 11.02
CA HIS A 92 8.33 -19.23 11.80
C HIS A 92 9.63 -18.95 11.04
N ALA A 93 9.53 -18.58 9.75
CA ALA A 93 10.70 -18.28 8.93
C ALA A 93 11.47 -17.09 9.50
N SER A 94 12.77 -17.28 9.70
CA SER A 94 13.64 -16.20 10.12
C SER A 94 13.91 -15.21 8.98
N CYS A 95 14.34 -13.99 9.34
CA CYS A 95 14.73 -12.97 8.35
C CYS A 95 15.82 -13.53 7.40
N ALA A 96 16.77 -14.30 7.89
CA ALA A 96 17.79 -14.93 7.06
C ALA A 96 17.20 -15.95 6.08
N GLN A 97 16.32 -16.84 6.55
CA GLN A 97 15.67 -17.84 5.70
C GLN A 97 14.85 -17.21 4.59
N VAL A 98 14.06 -16.17 4.89
CA VAL A 98 13.31 -15.45 3.87
C VAL A 98 14.23 -14.77 2.87
N ARG A 99 15.24 -14.04 3.32
CA ARG A 99 16.24 -13.41 2.44
C ARG A 99 16.91 -14.43 1.53
N ASP A 100 17.33 -15.59 2.05
CA ASP A 100 18.02 -16.62 1.30
C ASP A 100 17.13 -17.32 0.27
N GLN A 101 15.82 -17.40 0.53
CA GLN A 101 14.83 -17.90 -0.43
C GLN A 101 14.71 -16.99 -1.66
N PHE A 102 14.85 -15.68 -1.48
CA PHE A 102 14.78 -14.68 -2.55
C PHE A 102 16.14 -14.29 -3.11
N ALA A 103 17.23 -14.88 -2.63
CA ALA A 103 18.54 -14.70 -3.24
C ALA A 103 18.55 -15.25 -4.67
N TYR A 104 19.07 -14.46 -5.62
CA TYR A 104 19.12 -14.89 -7.01
C TYR A 104 19.91 -16.21 -7.17
N ARG A 105 19.29 -17.17 -7.82
CA ARG A 105 19.91 -18.44 -8.20
C ARG A 105 19.52 -18.76 -9.65
N ALA A 106 20.51 -19.04 -10.50
CA ALA A 106 20.25 -19.41 -11.88
C ALA A 106 19.36 -20.66 -11.96
N GLY A 107 18.31 -20.61 -12.80
CA GLY A 107 17.35 -21.71 -12.97
C GLY A 107 16.25 -21.80 -11.88
N GLN A 108 16.25 -20.92 -10.92
CA GLN A 108 15.15 -20.84 -9.93
C GLN A 108 13.88 -20.32 -10.60
N GLN A 109 12.73 -20.91 -10.24
CA GLN A 109 11.43 -20.40 -10.68
C GLN A 109 11.19 -19.00 -10.12
N PHE A 110 10.73 -18.09 -10.98
CA PHE A 110 10.41 -16.73 -10.59
C PHE A 110 9.24 -16.69 -9.61
N SER A 111 9.40 -15.91 -8.54
CA SER A 111 8.32 -15.60 -7.61
C SER A 111 7.89 -14.15 -7.81
N GLN A 112 6.60 -13.88 -7.98
CA GLN A 112 6.07 -12.51 -8.05
C GLN A 112 6.45 -11.65 -6.83
N ALA A 113 6.62 -12.27 -5.65
CA ALA A 113 7.04 -11.55 -4.47
C ALA A 113 8.45 -10.93 -4.62
N ALA A 114 9.29 -11.47 -5.50
CA ALA A 114 10.62 -10.93 -5.76
C ALA A 114 10.60 -9.52 -6.40
N GLU A 115 9.53 -9.14 -7.09
CA GLU A 115 9.34 -7.77 -7.61
C GLU A 115 9.37 -6.72 -6.48
N PHE A 116 8.95 -7.11 -5.29
CA PHE A 116 8.86 -6.24 -4.13
C PHE A 116 10.14 -6.19 -3.26
N LEU A 117 11.27 -6.64 -3.81
CA LEU A 117 12.61 -6.47 -3.22
C LEU A 117 13.33 -5.22 -3.73
N TYR A 118 12.90 -4.69 -4.87
CA TYR A 118 13.62 -3.64 -5.56
C TYR A 118 13.25 -2.24 -5.05
N PRO A 119 14.17 -1.28 -5.11
CA PRO A 119 13.86 0.12 -4.83
C PRO A 119 12.87 0.65 -5.85
N SER A 120 12.17 1.72 -5.47
CA SER A 120 11.24 2.45 -6.33
C SER A 120 11.37 3.95 -6.05
N PRO A 121 10.73 4.84 -6.82
CA PRO A 121 10.92 6.30 -6.66
C PRO A 121 10.72 6.82 -5.23
N TYR A 122 9.83 6.21 -4.45
CA TYR A 122 9.58 6.60 -3.05
C TYR A 122 10.19 5.65 -2.02
N VAL A 123 10.79 4.54 -2.45
CA VAL A 123 11.41 3.52 -1.58
C VAL A 123 12.88 3.42 -1.94
N ALA A 124 13.68 4.31 -1.36
CA ALA A 124 15.11 4.41 -1.63
C ALA A 124 15.91 3.34 -0.88
N ARG A 125 17.10 3.03 -1.40
CA ARG A 125 18.14 2.31 -0.64
C ARG A 125 19.10 3.32 -0.02
N ASP A 126 19.19 3.29 1.29
CA ASP A 126 20.15 4.09 2.05
C ASP A 126 20.52 3.35 3.33
N ASP A 127 21.77 3.47 3.76
CA ASP A 127 22.29 2.83 4.97
C ASP A 127 21.58 3.30 6.25
N ALA A 128 20.95 4.48 6.25
CA ALA A 128 20.21 4.98 7.39
C ALA A 128 19.01 4.07 7.72
N PHE A 129 18.30 3.57 6.70
CA PHE A 129 17.21 2.62 6.90
C PHE A 129 17.71 1.28 7.46
N ALA A 130 18.86 0.80 6.92
CA ALA A 130 19.47 -0.43 7.41
C ALA A 130 19.91 -0.28 8.88
N ARG A 131 20.58 0.83 9.23
CA ARG A 131 20.95 1.11 10.64
C ARG A 131 19.73 1.20 11.55
N TYR A 132 18.65 1.85 11.10
CA TYR A 132 17.43 1.96 11.89
C TYR A 132 16.80 0.59 12.14
N ALA A 133 16.72 -0.29 11.13
CA ALA A 133 16.03 -1.56 11.22
C ALA A 133 16.89 -2.73 11.77
N ALA A 134 18.20 -2.57 11.90
CA ALA A 134 19.14 -3.66 12.20
C ALA A 134 18.80 -4.46 13.46
N SER A 135 18.32 -3.81 14.53
CA SER A 135 17.96 -4.47 15.78
C SER A 135 16.65 -5.26 15.66
N SER A 136 15.71 -4.81 14.81
CA SER A 136 14.45 -5.51 14.57
C SER A 136 14.62 -6.70 13.63
N LEU A 137 15.37 -6.50 12.54
CA LEU A 137 15.53 -7.45 11.44
C LEU A 137 16.79 -8.32 11.59
N ALA A 138 17.09 -8.75 12.83
CA ALA A 138 18.20 -9.66 13.08
C ALA A 138 18.03 -10.98 12.29
N PRO A 139 19.12 -11.59 11.77
CA PRO A 139 19.04 -12.72 10.84
C PRO A 139 18.28 -13.94 11.38
N ASP A 140 18.41 -14.24 12.64
CA ASP A 140 17.82 -15.38 13.34
C ASP A 140 16.40 -15.12 13.86
N ARG A 141 15.96 -13.88 13.83
CA ARG A 141 14.62 -13.48 14.32
C ARG A 141 13.53 -13.90 13.35
N CYS A 142 12.41 -14.40 13.88
CA CYS A 142 11.19 -14.65 13.11
C CYS A 142 10.73 -13.37 12.39
N LEU A 143 10.55 -13.41 11.06
CA LEU A 143 10.21 -12.24 10.28
C LEU A 143 8.86 -11.61 10.70
N PHE A 144 7.87 -12.44 11.02
CA PHE A 144 6.57 -11.97 11.48
C PHE A 144 6.68 -11.15 12.78
N GLU A 145 7.40 -11.67 13.78
CA GLU A 145 7.64 -10.98 15.05
C GLU A 145 8.53 -9.74 14.86
N ALA A 146 9.50 -9.82 13.97
CA ALA A 146 10.35 -8.68 13.61
C ALA A 146 9.57 -7.51 13.01
N CYS A 147 8.57 -7.81 12.16
CA CYS A 147 7.69 -6.78 11.59
C CYS A 147 6.79 -6.15 12.65
N ILE A 148 6.21 -6.94 13.57
CA ILE A 148 5.40 -6.42 14.69
C ILE A 148 6.24 -5.46 15.55
N GLU A 149 7.46 -5.87 15.91
CA GLU A 149 8.33 -5.03 16.72
C GLU A 149 8.78 -3.76 15.98
N LEU A 150 9.12 -3.89 14.68
CA LEU A 150 9.49 -2.72 13.87
C LEU A 150 8.33 -1.72 13.78
N THR A 151 7.10 -2.18 13.57
CA THR A 151 5.90 -1.35 13.57
C THR A 151 5.71 -0.66 14.92
N ALA A 152 5.77 -1.41 16.03
CA ALA A 152 5.64 -0.85 17.38
C ALA A 152 6.73 0.18 17.69
N ARG A 153 7.98 -0.07 17.26
CA ARG A 153 9.08 0.88 17.43
C ARG A 153 8.88 2.13 16.57
N MET A 154 8.45 1.99 15.33
CA MET A 154 8.12 3.15 14.50
C MET A 154 7.02 3.98 15.14
N HIS A 155 5.97 3.36 15.66
CA HIS A 155 4.91 4.07 16.38
C HIS A 155 5.43 4.82 17.61
N ALA A 156 6.43 4.30 18.32
CA ALA A 156 7.05 4.96 19.47
C ALA A 156 8.03 6.08 19.08
N ASP A 157 8.79 5.89 18.00
CA ASP A 157 9.87 6.78 17.57
C ASP A 157 9.39 7.96 16.72
N PHE A 158 8.23 7.83 16.06
CA PHE A 158 7.75 8.82 15.10
C PHE A 158 6.49 9.52 15.60
N ARG A 159 6.38 10.81 15.30
CA ARG A 159 5.21 11.61 15.57
C ARG A 159 4.35 11.75 14.31
N TYR A 160 3.07 11.40 14.41
CA TYR A 160 2.13 11.67 13.33
C TYR A 160 1.87 13.18 13.21
N ALA A 161 2.14 13.77 12.06
CA ALA A 161 2.06 15.21 11.82
C ALA A 161 1.65 15.51 10.36
N PRO A 162 0.34 15.74 10.09
CA PRO A 162 -0.19 15.88 8.72
C PRO A 162 0.44 16.99 7.90
N ASP A 163 0.89 18.08 8.54
CA ASP A 163 1.45 19.23 7.83
C ASP A 163 2.99 19.25 7.79
N SER A 164 3.65 18.18 8.26
CA SER A 164 5.12 18.13 8.34
C SER A 164 5.78 17.68 7.05
N THR A 165 5.06 17.01 6.17
CA THR A 165 5.56 16.43 4.93
C THR A 165 4.61 16.73 3.77
N SER A 166 5.12 16.60 2.55
CA SER A 166 4.36 16.67 1.32
C SER A 166 4.45 15.33 0.56
N LEU A 167 3.66 15.16 -0.49
CA LEU A 167 3.73 13.97 -1.36
C LEU A 167 5.12 13.72 -1.96
N HIS A 168 5.98 14.73 -2.00
CA HIS A 168 7.32 14.66 -2.57
C HIS A 168 8.43 14.60 -1.52
N THR A 169 8.09 14.60 -0.22
CA THR A 169 9.10 14.49 0.84
C THR A 169 9.77 13.12 0.78
N PRO A 170 11.11 13.07 0.64
CA PRO A 170 11.82 11.79 0.64
C PRO A 170 11.66 11.03 1.96
N ALA A 171 11.52 9.71 1.91
CA ALA A 171 11.42 8.87 3.09
C ALA A 171 12.62 9.04 4.05
N LEU A 172 13.81 9.33 3.52
CA LEU A 172 15.00 9.61 4.33
C LEU A 172 14.82 10.86 5.19
N THR A 173 14.25 11.91 4.63
CA THR A 173 13.96 13.16 5.38
C THR A 173 12.96 12.90 6.51
N ALA A 174 11.90 12.14 6.23
CA ALA A 174 10.92 11.76 7.26
C ALA A 174 11.54 10.86 8.35
N LEU A 175 12.46 9.95 7.98
CA LEU A 175 13.24 9.15 8.93
C LEU A 175 14.10 10.03 9.85
N GLU A 176 14.79 11.01 9.31
CA GLU A 176 15.65 11.93 10.07
C GLU A 176 14.86 12.83 11.01
N GLN A 177 13.73 13.35 10.52
CA GLN A 177 12.87 14.26 11.29
C GLN A 177 11.99 13.55 12.33
N ARG A 178 11.85 12.23 12.24
CA ARG A 178 10.98 11.43 13.11
C ARG A 178 9.54 11.92 13.11
N CYS A 179 9.06 12.40 11.99
CA CYS A 179 7.66 12.83 11.85
C CYS A 179 7.20 12.66 10.40
N GLY A 180 5.88 12.53 10.22
CA GLY A 180 5.26 12.35 8.93
C GLY A 180 3.82 11.86 9.05
N VAL A 181 3.32 11.30 7.95
CA VAL A 181 1.99 10.67 7.85
C VAL A 181 2.12 9.19 7.49
N CYS A 182 1.02 8.46 7.42
CA CYS A 182 1.00 7.02 7.12
C CYS A 182 1.81 6.66 5.84
N GLN A 183 1.74 7.49 4.80
CA GLN A 183 2.53 7.30 3.58
C GLN A 183 4.05 7.31 3.84
N ASP A 184 4.53 8.28 4.64
CA ASP A 184 5.95 8.40 4.97
C ASP A 184 6.42 7.18 5.76
N PHE A 185 5.64 6.76 6.75
CA PHE A 185 5.96 5.61 7.59
C PHE A 185 5.98 4.30 6.79
N ALA A 186 5.00 4.13 5.87
CA ALA A 186 5.01 2.99 4.96
C ALA A 186 6.26 2.98 4.06
N HIS A 187 6.67 4.12 3.50
CA HIS A 187 7.89 4.22 2.68
C HIS A 187 9.16 3.94 3.49
N ILE A 188 9.26 4.41 4.74
CA ILE A 188 10.36 4.11 5.65
C ILE A 188 10.43 2.60 5.93
N MET A 189 9.31 1.98 6.32
CA MET A 189 9.27 0.55 6.63
C MET A 189 9.62 -0.30 5.40
N LEU A 190 9.12 0.06 4.22
CA LEU A 190 9.48 -0.58 2.96
C LEU A 190 10.98 -0.47 2.65
N SER A 191 11.57 0.71 2.85
CA SER A 191 13.01 0.93 2.65
C SER A 191 13.84 0.09 3.61
N CYS A 192 13.39 -0.05 4.87
CA CYS A 192 14.00 -0.95 5.85
C CYS A 192 13.93 -2.41 5.36
N LEU A 193 12.75 -2.94 5.09
CA LEU A 193 12.54 -4.34 4.73
C LEU A 193 13.26 -4.73 3.43
N ARG A 194 13.08 -3.93 2.36
CA ARG A 194 13.73 -4.18 1.06
C ARG A 194 15.24 -4.04 1.15
N GLY A 195 15.76 -3.16 2.02
CA GLY A 195 17.18 -3.04 2.30
C GLY A 195 17.79 -4.32 2.88
N PHE A 196 17.01 -5.10 3.63
CA PHE A 196 17.40 -6.41 4.16
C PHE A 196 17.08 -7.57 3.22
N GLY A 197 16.57 -7.32 2.00
CA GLY A 197 16.22 -8.37 1.05
C GLY A 197 14.91 -9.10 1.41
N LEU A 198 14.01 -8.42 2.10
CA LEU A 198 12.71 -8.96 2.53
C LEU A 198 11.60 -8.37 1.66
N PRO A 199 10.80 -9.21 0.94
CA PRO A 199 9.77 -8.72 0.04
C PRO A 199 8.66 -8.00 0.79
N ALA A 200 8.44 -6.72 0.45
CA ALA A 200 7.41 -5.90 1.05
C ALA A 200 6.81 -4.94 0.04
N ARG A 201 5.48 -4.78 0.07
CA ARG A 201 4.72 -3.92 -0.84
C ARG A 201 3.94 -2.84 -0.09
N TYR A 202 3.78 -1.72 -0.75
CA TYR A 202 2.92 -0.63 -0.32
C TYR A 202 1.46 -1.01 -0.55
N VAL A 203 0.62 -0.77 0.43
CA VAL A 203 -0.82 -0.92 0.30
C VAL A 203 -1.47 0.44 0.56
N SER A 204 -2.33 0.86 -0.36
CA SER A 204 -3.21 2.02 -0.18
C SER A 204 -4.64 1.53 -0.02
N GLY A 205 -5.36 2.11 0.93
CA GLY A 205 -6.73 1.68 1.21
C GLY A 205 -7.46 2.63 2.16
N TYR A 206 -8.49 2.09 2.78
CA TYR A 206 -9.36 2.83 3.69
C TYR A 206 -9.48 2.06 5.01
N LEU A 207 -9.30 2.76 6.12
CA LEU A 207 -9.52 2.21 7.45
C LEU A 207 -10.86 2.72 8.00
N LEU A 208 -11.63 1.83 8.61
CA LEU A 208 -12.84 2.24 9.32
C LEU A 208 -12.43 2.87 10.64
N THR A 209 -12.50 4.19 10.73
CA THR A 209 -12.24 4.93 11.98
C THR A 209 -13.52 5.04 12.81
N SER A 210 -13.39 4.86 14.12
CA SER A 210 -14.47 5.12 15.07
C SER A 210 -14.28 6.50 15.65
N PRO A 211 -15.28 7.41 15.57
CA PRO A 211 -15.18 8.71 16.20
C PRO A 211 -15.06 8.55 17.73
N PRO A 212 -14.41 9.51 18.41
CA PRO A 212 -14.43 9.54 19.86
C PRO A 212 -15.86 9.52 20.41
N PRO A 213 -16.10 8.94 21.59
CA PRO A 213 -17.43 8.90 22.19
C PRO A 213 -18.07 10.30 22.25
N GLY A 214 -19.30 10.40 21.72
CA GLY A 214 -20.07 11.66 21.71
C GLY A 214 -19.74 12.63 20.58
N GLN A 215 -18.82 12.30 19.68
CA GLN A 215 -18.57 13.11 18.49
C GLN A 215 -19.17 12.47 17.23
N PRO A 216 -19.74 13.28 16.32
CA PRO A 216 -20.18 12.77 15.02
C PRO A 216 -18.97 12.31 14.21
N ARG A 217 -19.16 11.29 13.35
CA ARG A 217 -18.15 10.89 12.39
C ARG A 217 -17.82 12.07 11.47
N LEU A 218 -16.56 12.46 11.43
CA LEU A 218 -16.11 13.56 10.57
C LEU A 218 -16.08 13.08 9.12
N ILE A 219 -16.91 13.67 8.28
CA ILE A 219 -16.86 13.47 6.83
C ILE A 219 -15.55 14.10 6.31
N GLY A 220 -14.72 13.30 5.64
CA GLY A 220 -13.41 13.74 5.15
C GLY A 220 -12.23 13.52 6.10
N ALA A 221 -12.48 13.09 7.35
CA ALA A 221 -11.40 12.66 8.25
C ALA A 221 -10.87 11.26 7.92
N ASP A 222 -11.68 10.45 7.24
CA ASP A 222 -11.31 9.13 6.73
C ASP A 222 -10.59 9.29 5.38
N ALA A 223 -9.43 9.93 5.38
CA ALA A 223 -8.59 9.98 4.19
C ALA A 223 -8.10 8.56 3.84
N SER A 224 -7.64 8.38 2.62
CA SER A 224 -6.93 7.14 2.26
C SER A 224 -5.75 6.93 3.19
N HIS A 225 -5.59 5.71 3.65
CA HIS A 225 -4.46 5.28 4.47
C HIS A 225 -3.45 4.49 3.65
N ALA A 226 -2.26 4.34 4.22
CA ALA A 226 -1.20 3.55 3.66
C ALA A 226 -0.57 2.68 4.74
N TRP A 227 -0.27 1.43 4.38
CA TRP A 227 0.43 0.48 5.24
C TRP A 227 1.34 -0.44 4.43
N VAL A 228 1.99 -1.35 5.09
CA VAL A 228 2.95 -2.29 4.48
C VAL A 228 2.41 -3.70 4.54
N SER A 229 2.53 -4.43 3.43
CA SER A 229 2.26 -5.86 3.38
C SER A 229 3.58 -6.61 3.15
N VAL A 230 3.90 -7.58 4.00
CA VAL A 230 5.15 -8.35 3.97
C VAL A 230 4.85 -9.79 3.55
N PHE A 231 5.68 -10.34 2.67
CA PHE A 231 5.53 -11.71 2.21
C PHE A 231 6.15 -12.71 3.20
N LEU A 232 5.34 -13.65 3.68
CA LEU A 232 5.71 -14.72 4.60
C LEU A 232 5.64 -16.08 3.87
N PRO A 233 6.77 -16.67 3.47
CA PRO A 233 6.79 -17.84 2.58
C PRO A 233 6.31 -19.15 3.23
N ASP A 234 6.40 -19.25 4.55
CA ASP A 234 5.98 -20.44 5.33
C ASP A 234 4.57 -20.29 5.93
N ALA A 235 3.93 -19.12 5.78
CA ALA A 235 2.58 -18.92 6.27
C ALA A 235 1.61 -19.78 5.44
N HIS A 236 0.95 -20.75 6.07
CA HIS A 236 -0.04 -21.62 5.43
C HIS A 236 -1.42 -20.96 5.48
N GLY A 237 -2.10 -20.95 4.36
CA GLY A 237 -3.49 -20.55 4.19
C GLY A 237 -4.10 -21.31 3.03
N GLU A 238 -5.41 -21.13 2.75
CA GLU A 238 -6.00 -21.63 1.52
C GLU A 238 -5.16 -21.19 0.33
N GLN A 239 -4.95 -22.11 -0.62
CA GLN A 239 -4.13 -21.91 -1.79
C GLN A 239 -4.65 -20.69 -2.57
N VAL A 240 -3.91 -19.60 -2.52
CA VAL A 240 -4.22 -18.42 -3.32
C VAL A 240 -3.50 -18.60 -4.66
N LEU A 241 -4.29 -18.74 -5.72
CA LEU A 241 -3.76 -18.66 -7.08
C LEU A 241 -3.45 -17.18 -7.38
N ASP A 242 -2.31 -16.92 -7.98
CA ASP A 242 -2.03 -15.60 -8.54
C ASP A 242 -2.90 -15.33 -9.78
N VAL A 243 -2.82 -14.12 -10.34
CA VAL A 243 -3.54 -13.73 -11.58
C VAL A 243 -3.21 -14.61 -12.80
N ALA A 244 -2.13 -15.39 -12.76
CA ALA A 244 -1.74 -16.35 -13.78
C ALA A 244 -2.15 -17.80 -13.44
N GLY A 245 -2.83 -18.03 -12.30
CA GLY A 245 -3.25 -19.36 -11.85
C GLY A 245 -2.13 -20.21 -11.26
N VAL A 246 -0.99 -19.59 -10.89
CA VAL A 246 0.16 -20.28 -10.29
C VAL A 246 -0.04 -20.35 -8.77
N GLN A 247 0.18 -21.54 -8.18
CA GLN A 247 0.19 -21.70 -6.74
C GLN A 247 1.28 -20.85 -6.09
N GLN A 248 0.87 -19.87 -5.28
CA GLN A 248 1.82 -19.14 -4.43
C GLN A 248 2.03 -19.90 -3.13
N HIS A 249 3.27 -20.29 -2.87
CA HIS A 249 3.69 -20.75 -1.54
C HIS A 249 4.03 -19.52 -0.71
N GLY A 250 3.20 -19.21 0.27
CA GLY A 250 3.35 -18.08 1.16
C GLY A 250 2.21 -17.06 1.06
N LEU A 251 2.16 -16.15 2.01
CA LEU A 251 1.08 -15.19 2.17
C LEU A 251 1.60 -13.80 2.43
N TRP A 252 0.82 -12.81 2.01
CA TRP A 252 1.02 -11.42 2.34
C TRP A 252 0.33 -11.10 3.68
N CYS A 253 1.07 -10.53 4.63
CA CYS A 253 0.55 -10.05 5.92
C CYS A 253 0.73 -8.55 6.03
N ASP A 254 -0.33 -7.86 6.44
CA ASP A 254 -0.36 -6.40 6.58
C ASP A 254 0.09 -5.98 7.97
N PHE A 255 0.86 -4.87 8.01
CA PHE A 255 1.38 -4.23 9.21
C PHE A 255 1.10 -2.72 9.09
N ASP A 256 0.30 -2.20 10.04
CA ASP A 256 -0.15 -0.80 10.13
C ASP A 256 0.34 -0.14 11.43
#